data_388fe79f14cc35b9385cceb053789790
#
_entry.id   388fe79f14cc35b9385cceb053789790
#
_cell.length_a   1.000
_cell.length_b   1.000
_cell.length_c   1.000
_cell.angle_alpha   90.00
_cell.angle_beta   90.00
_cell.angle_gamma   90.00
#
_symmetry.space_group_name_H-M   'P 1'
#
loop_
_entity.id
_entity.type
_entity.pdbx_description
1 polymer ?
#
loop_
_entity_poly.entity_id
_entity_poly.type
_entity_poly.pdbx_seq_one_letter_code
_entity_poly.pdbx_strand_id
1 'polypeptide(L)'
;MRKLLLAVGLTLLSSLAVAATDVENKWRLELTGNAETAGQVTLAIAGNDAEAILATVPIAEGLDEDAIASAVVNELRLRLGDLYVIEQDDGEEIEIKRRPGDPKFSVSVVENTVQGLGISLDEE
;
A
#
# COMPACT_ATOMS: atom_id res chain seq x y z
N MET A 1 -25.67 7.05 8.75
CA MET A 1 -25.38 7.29 8.77
C MET A 1 -24.89 7.79 8.66
N ARG A 2 -24.82 8.00 8.59
CA ARG A 2 -24.23 8.45 8.47
C ARG A 2 -23.45 8.68 7.94
N LYS A 3 -23.09 8.86 7.63
CA LYS A 3 -22.43 9.09 7.05
C LYS A 3 -21.79 9.45 6.56
N LEU A 4 -21.47 9.52 6.28
CA LEU A 4 -20.94 9.85 5.80
C LEU A 4 -20.30 10.34 5.60
N LEU A 5 -20.18 10.46 5.50
CA LEU A 5 -19.61 10.88 5.38
C LEU A 5 -18.88 11.19 5.28
N LEU A 6 -18.80 11.25 5.22
CA LEU A 6 -18.14 11.59 5.18
C LEU A 6 -17.42 11.78 4.92
N ALA A 7 -17.34 11.84 4.86
CA ALA A 7 -16.70 12.04 4.74
C ALA A 7 -16.04 12.33 4.42
N VAL A 8 -16.14 12.35 4.29
CA VAL A 8 -15.56 12.62 4.16
C VAL A 8 -14.87 12.77 3.92
N GLY A 9 -14.85 12.87 3.85
CA GLY A 9 -14.25 12.90 3.71
C GLY A 9 -13.54 12.94 3.49
N LEU A 10 -13.48 13.00 3.27
CA LEU A 10 -12.79 13.02 3.11
C LEU A 10 -12.01 13.12 2.88
N THR A 11 -12.07 13.26 2.74
CA THR A 11 -11.27 13.28 2.58
C THR A 11 -10.51 13.37 2.21
N LEU A 12 -10.42 13.62 2.00
CA LEU A 12 -9.66 13.64 1.70
C LEU A 12 -8.87 13.89 1.64
N LEU A 13 -8.82 14.08 1.50
CA LEU A 13 -7.94 14.09 1.48
C LEU A 13 -7.13 14.26 1.47
N SER A 14 -7.04 14.46 1.38
CA SER A 14 -6.11 14.38 1.39
C SER A 14 -5.31 14.32 1.24
N SER A 15 -5.02 14.37 0.98
CA SER A 15 -4.12 14.10 0.76
C SER A 15 -3.32 14.11 0.75
N LEU A 16 -3.21 14.20 0.62
CA LEU A 16 -2.38 14.00 0.50
C LEU A 16 -1.46 13.97 0.50
N ALA A 17 -1.71 14.05 0.51
CA ALA A 17 -0.85 14.12 0.31
C ALA A 17 0.20 13.67 0.68
N VAL A 18 0.42 13.39 0.74
CA VAL A 18 1.15 12.74 1.06
C VAL A 18 2.25 12.58 0.48
N ALA A 19 2.66 13.10 0.16
CA ALA A 19 3.60 13.16 -0.50
C ALA A 19 4.76 12.68 -0.08
N ALA A 20 4.94 11.85 0.05
CA ALA A 20 6.01 11.49 0.34
C ALA A 20 6.95 11.69 -0.36
N THR A 21 7.69 11.67 -0.20
CA THR A 21 8.47 12.24 -0.81
C THR A 21 9.77 11.68 -0.76
N ASP A 22 10.14 10.85 0.13
CA ASP A 22 11.41 10.16 0.15
C ASP A 22 11.43 9.10 -0.92
N VAL A 23 12.58 8.99 -1.61
CA VAL A 23 12.80 7.92 -2.57
C VAL A 23 13.90 7.02 -2.05
N GLU A 24 13.72 5.72 -2.18
CA GLU A 24 14.61 4.72 -1.64
C GLU A 24 14.80 3.58 -2.62
N ASN A 25 15.78 2.72 -2.34
CA ASN A 25 16.00 1.52 -3.13
C ASN A 25 15.00 0.43 -2.78
N LYS A 26 14.51 0.43 -1.56
CA LYS A 26 13.65 -0.63 -1.04
C LYS A 26 12.73 -0.07 0.03
N TRP A 27 11.50 -0.55 0.04
CA TRP A 27 10.51 -0.19 1.04
C TRP A 27 9.94 -1.46 1.66
N ARG A 28 9.61 -1.36 2.93
CA ARG A 28 8.93 -2.44 3.65
C ARG A 28 7.59 -1.93 4.15
N LEU A 29 6.55 -2.71 3.86
CA LEU A 29 5.23 -2.49 4.44
C LEU A 29 5.02 -3.54 5.50
N GLU A 30 4.57 -3.13 6.67
CA GLU A 30 4.19 -4.06 7.71
C GLU A 30 2.71 -3.91 7.99
N LEU A 31 1.98 -5.01 7.94
CA LEU A 31 0.54 -5.02 8.16
C LEU A 31 0.26 -5.54 9.56
N THR A 32 -0.66 -4.91 10.27
CA THR A 32 -1.01 -5.31 11.63
C THR A 32 -2.52 -5.37 11.75
N GLY A 33 -3.01 -6.35 12.52
CA GLY A 33 -4.42 -6.48 12.80
C GLY A 33 -5.14 -7.33 11.78
N ASN A 34 -6.44 -7.27 11.81
CA ASN A 34 -7.31 -8.08 10.96
C ASN A 34 -8.30 -7.17 10.25
N ALA A 35 -8.87 -7.68 9.16
CA ALA A 35 -9.91 -6.95 8.44
C ALA A 35 -11.24 -7.11 9.19
N GLU A 36 -11.57 -6.14 10.02
CA GLU A 36 -12.84 -6.16 10.74
C GLU A 36 -14.00 -5.83 9.82
N THR A 37 -13.72 -5.14 8.72
CA THR A 37 -14.69 -4.88 7.67
C THR A 37 -14.04 -5.17 6.34
N ALA A 38 -14.84 -5.40 5.32
CA ALA A 38 -14.34 -5.37 3.95
C ALA A 38 -13.97 -3.94 3.60
N GLY A 39 -13.04 -3.78 2.68
CA GLY A 39 -12.62 -2.45 2.23
C GLY A 39 -11.55 -2.56 1.18
N GLN A 40 -10.74 -1.52 1.08
CA GLN A 40 -9.66 -1.53 0.10
C GLN A 40 -8.48 -0.71 0.60
N VAL A 41 -7.31 -1.08 0.09
CA VAL A 41 -6.07 -0.36 0.33
C VAL A 41 -5.58 0.12 -1.03
N THR A 42 -5.22 1.41 -1.12
CA THR A 42 -4.62 1.96 -2.33
C THR A 42 -3.23 2.46 -2.00
N LEU A 43 -2.26 1.99 -2.76
CA LEU A 43 -0.87 2.39 -2.63
C LEU A 43 -0.47 3.18 -3.86
N ALA A 44 0.39 4.17 -3.67
CA ALA A 44 0.99 4.91 -4.76
C ALA A 44 2.48 4.62 -4.79
N ILE A 45 2.96 4.19 -5.93
CA ILE A 45 4.37 3.86 -6.14
C ILE A 45 4.88 4.73 -7.29
N ALA A 46 5.94 5.50 -7.03
CA ALA A 46 6.45 6.41 -8.04
C ALA A 46 7.97 6.35 -8.09
N GLY A 47 8.51 6.11 -9.28
CA GLY A 47 9.94 6.28 -9.50
C GLY A 47 10.30 7.76 -9.43
N ASN A 48 11.57 8.04 -9.35
CA ASN A 48 12.05 9.41 -9.24
C ASN A 48 11.59 10.19 -10.47
N ASP A 49 10.89 11.29 -10.25
CA ASP A 49 10.38 12.18 -11.32
C ASP A 49 9.35 11.51 -12.23
N ALA A 50 8.78 10.39 -11.83
CA ALA A 50 7.77 9.71 -12.63
C ALA A 50 6.40 9.88 -12.00
N GLU A 51 5.36 9.70 -12.83
CA GLU A 51 4.00 9.67 -12.34
C GLU A 51 3.79 8.47 -11.44
N ALA A 52 2.98 8.63 -10.41
CA ALA A 52 2.69 7.53 -9.50
C ALA A 52 1.79 6.49 -10.19
N ILE A 53 2.07 5.23 -9.90
CA ILE A 53 1.20 4.13 -10.27
C ILE A 53 0.36 3.82 -9.04
N LEU A 54 -0.95 3.79 -9.21
CA LEU A 54 -1.85 3.48 -8.11
C LEU A 54 -2.24 2.02 -8.18
N ALA A 55 -2.13 1.34 -7.05
CA ALA A 55 -2.55 -0.05 -6.94
C ALA A 55 -3.61 -0.13 -5.87
N THR A 56 -4.83 -0.51 -6.26
CA THR A 56 -5.94 -0.65 -5.33
C THR A 56 -6.21 -2.14 -5.10
N VAL A 57 -6.21 -2.54 -3.83
CA VAL A 57 -6.33 -3.92 -3.44
C VAL A 57 -7.61 -4.08 -2.64
N PRO A 58 -8.60 -4.84 -3.14
CA PRO A 58 -9.79 -5.12 -2.35
C PRO A 58 -9.45 -6.13 -1.26
N ILE A 59 -9.96 -5.89 -0.05
CA ILE A 59 -9.69 -6.74 1.11
C ILE A 59 -11.03 -7.23 1.64
N ALA A 60 -11.16 -8.55 1.78
CA ALA A 60 -12.38 -9.15 2.30
C ALA A 60 -12.40 -9.09 3.82
N GLU A 61 -13.59 -8.97 4.38
CA GLU A 61 -13.78 -9.02 5.82
C GLU A 61 -13.30 -10.38 6.34
N GLY A 62 -12.66 -10.36 7.49
CA GLY A 62 -12.23 -11.59 8.16
C GLY A 62 -10.81 -12.04 7.88
N LEU A 63 -10.13 -11.40 6.94
CA LEU A 63 -8.75 -11.79 6.65
C LEU A 63 -7.82 -11.34 7.77
N ASP A 64 -6.88 -12.21 8.14
CA ASP A 64 -5.83 -11.83 9.09
C ASP A 64 -4.70 -11.13 8.34
N GLU A 65 -3.71 -10.67 9.11
CA GLU A 65 -2.64 -9.85 8.53
C GLU A 65 -1.84 -10.60 7.46
N ASP A 66 -1.62 -11.89 7.63
CA ASP A 66 -0.88 -12.67 6.64
C ASP A 66 -1.67 -12.81 5.34
N ALA A 67 -2.96 -13.07 5.45
CA ALA A 67 -3.82 -13.20 4.27
C ALA A 67 -3.98 -11.86 3.56
N ILE A 68 -4.04 -10.77 4.31
CA ILE A 68 -4.10 -9.44 3.72
C ILE A 68 -2.79 -9.16 2.98
N ALA A 69 -1.65 -9.50 3.58
CA ALA A 69 -0.37 -9.30 2.93
C ALA A 69 -0.29 -10.08 1.62
N SER A 70 -0.79 -11.31 1.61
CA SER A 70 -0.81 -12.11 0.38
C SER A 70 -1.66 -11.45 -0.71
N ALA A 71 -2.81 -10.90 -0.34
CA ALA A 71 -3.68 -10.23 -1.30
C ALA A 71 -2.98 -9.00 -1.88
N VAL A 72 -2.30 -8.24 -1.03
CA VAL A 72 -1.57 -7.05 -1.48
C VAL A 72 -0.41 -7.45 -2.41
N VAL A 73 0.36 -8.46 -2.03
CA VAL A 73 1.49 -8.93 -2.85
C VAL A 73 1.01 -9.38 -4.21
N ASN A 74 -0.08 -10.16 -4.25
CA ASN A 74 -0.59 -10.65 -5.53
C ASN A 74 -1.01 -9.50 -6.45
N GLU A 75 -1.68 -8.50 -5.89
CA GLU A 75 -2.13 -7.37 -6.70
C GLU A 75 -0.94 -6.53 -7.17
N LEU A 76 0.03 -6.30 -6.27
CA LEU A 76 1.21 -5.54 -6.64
C LEU A 76 2.01 -6.23 -7.73
N ARG A 77 2.12 -7.55 -7.65
CA ARG A 77 2.84 -8.30 -8.69
C ARG A 77 2.14 -8.21 -10.04
N LEU A 78 0.82 -8.22 -10.04
CA LEU A 78 0.08 -8.07 -11.28
C LEU A 78 0.30 -6.71 -11.90
N ARG A 79 0.36 -5.67 -11.10
CA ARG A 79 0.46 -4.32 -11.62
C ARG A 79 1.88 -3.84 -11.81
N LEU A 80 2.81 -4.31 -10.96
CA LEU A 80 4.15 -3.75 -10.89
C LEU A 80 5.25 -4.77 -11.06
N GLY A 81 4.91 -6.04 -11.30
CA GLY A 81 5.90 -7.10 -11.32
C GLY A 81 6.99 -6.96 -12.35
N ASP A 82 6.71 -6.22 -13.44
CA ASP A 82 7.73 -5.96 -14.45
C ASP A 82 8.65 -4.82 -14.07
N LEU A 83 8.26 -3.99 -13.10
CA LEU A 83 9.00 -2.78 -12.72
C LEU A 83 9.72 -2.92 -11.40
N TYR A 84 9.18 -3.71 -10.49
CA TYR A 84 9.72 -3.86 -9.14
C TYR A 84 9.74 -5.33 -8.75
N VAL A 85 10.60 -5.66 -7.77
CA VAL A 85 10.60 -6.99 -7.16
C VAL A 85 9.78 -6.89 -5.90
N ILE A 86 8.75 -7.73 -5.80
CA ILE A 86 7.80 -7.67 -4.69
C ILE A 86 7.81 -9.02 -4.00
N GLU A 87 8.08 -9.02 -2.69
CA GLU A 87 8.22 -10.23 -1.91
C GLU A 87 7.43 -10.14 -0.62
N GLN A 88 6.83 -11.25 -0.20
CA GLN A 88 6.20 -11.36 1.10
C GLN A 88 7.22 -11.99 2.05
N ASP A 89 7.47 -11.30 3.18
CA ASP A 89 8.47 -11.71 4.13
C ASP A 89 7.79 -11.87 5.49
N ASP A 90 8.06 -12.96 6.19
CA ASP A 90 7.52 -13.21 7.52
C ASP A 90 5.99 -13.06 7.61
N GLY A 91 5.30 -13.42 6.55
CA GLY A 91 3.84 -13.44 6.55
C GLY A 91 3.20 -12.07 6.38
N GLU A 92 3.41 -11.18 7.33
CA GLU A 92 2.71 -9.89 7.34
C GLU A 92 3.56 -8.75 6.77
N GLU A 93 4.78 -9.03 6.33
CA GLU A 93 5.66 -7.99 5.80
C GLU A 93 5.77 -8.13 4.30
N ILE A 94 5.82 -6.99 3.62
CA ILE A 94 5.96 -6.94 2.17
C ILE A 94 7.16 -6.07 1.85
N GLU A 95 8.05 -6.57 0.99
CA GLU A 95 9.17 -5.79 0.51
C GLU A 95 8.96 -5.45 -0.94
N ILE A 96 9.18 -4.18 -1.28
CA ILE A 96 9.15 -3.70 -2.65
C ILE A 96 10.54 -3.16 -2.95
N LYS A 97 11.20 -3.71 -3.96
CA LYS A 97 12.57 -3.35 -4.30
C LYS A 97 12.65 -2.90 -5.75
N ARG A 98 13.45 -1.88 -6.01
CA ARG A 98 13.72 -1.52 -7.39
C ARG A 98 14.56 -2.59 -8.05
N ARG A 99 14.49 -2.65 -9.35
CA ARG A 99 15.37 -3.54 -10.10
C ARG A 99 16.72 -2.84 -10.29
N PRO A 100 17.79 -3.62 -10.42
CA PRO A 100 19.13 -3.02 -10.62
C PRO A 100 19.12 -2.07 -11.82
N GLY A 101 19.68 -0.90 -11.63
CA GLY A 101 19.77 0.11 -12.68
C GLY A 101 18.59 1.05 -12.75
N ASP A 102 17.49 0.75 -12.07
CA ASP A 102 16.31 1.61 -12.07
C ASP A 102 16.44 2.68 -11.01
N PRO A 103 15.71 3.78 -11.14
CA PRO A 103 15.80 4.85 -10.13
C PRO A 103 15.19 4.45 -8.81
N LYS A 104 15.57 5.15 -7.77
CA LYS A 104 14.91 5.03 -6.47
C LYS A 104 13.46 5.44 -6.61
N PHE A 105 12.63 5.02 -5.65
CA PHE A 105 11.20 5.20 -5.76
C PHE A 105 10.60 5.50 -4.40
N SER A 106 9.36 5.97 -4.41
CA SER A 106 8.59 6.24 -3.21
C SER A 106 7.37 5.34 -3.15
N VAL A 107 6.93 5.04 -1.93
CA VAL A 107 5.70 4.31 -1.69
C VAL A 107 4.90 5.09 -0.66
N SER A 108 3.60 5.23 -0.89
CA SER A 108 2.73 5.84 0.11
C SER A 108 1.40 5.12 0.14
N VAL A 109 0.73 5.18 1.29
CA VAL A 109 -0.62 4.66 1.43
C VAL A 109 -1.56 5.82 1.16
N VAL A 110 -2.30 5.72 0.05
CA VAL A 110 -3.24 6.77 -0.34
C VAL A 110 -4.56 6.58 0.37
N GLU A 111 -4.96 5.33 0.57
CA GLU A 111 -6.27 5.03 1.15
C GLU A 111 -6.21 3.69 1.86
N ASN A 112 -6.86 3.62 3.01
CA ASN A 112 -7.08 2.36 3.71
C ASN A 112 -8.47 2.46 4.36
N THR A 113 -9.44 1.77 3.80
CA THR A 113 -10.80 1.79 4.32
C THR A 113 -11.14 0.55 5.14
N VAL A 114 -10.14 -0.30 5.40
CA VAL A 114 -10.34 -1.55 6.14
C VAL A 114 -10.19 -1.27 7.63
N GLN A 115 -11.27 -1.42 8.39
CA GLN A 115 -11.21 -1.23 9.82
C GLN A 115 -10.44 -2.38 10.45
N GLY A 116 -9.62 -2.06 11.44
CA GLY A 116 -8.79 -3.04 12.15
C GLY A 116 -7.44 -3.26 11.52
N LEU A 117 -7.18 -2.70 10.34
CA LEU A 117 -5.92 -2.90 9.64
C LEU A 117 -5.02 -1.68 9.78
N GLY A 118 -3.81 -1.90 10.29
CA GLY A 118 -2.77 -0.89 10.30
C GLY A 118 -1.72 -1.21 9.26
N ILE A 119 -1.16 -0.17 8.65
CA ILE A 119 -0.10 -0.30 7.64
C ILE A 119 0.99 0.68 8.00
N SER A 120 2.20 0.17 8.21
CA SER A 120 3.35 1.05 8.41
C SER A 120 4.34 0.86 7.27
N LEU A 121 5.03 1.94 6.94
CA LEU A 121 6.01 1.98 5.86
C LEU A 121 7.36 2.31 6.45
N ASP A 122 8.36 1.51 6.09
CA ASP A 122 9.73 1.76 6.50
C ASP A 122 10.62 1.81 5.28
N GLU A 123 11.53 2.76 5.28
CA GLU A 123 12.58 2.85 4.25
C GLU A 123 13.64 1.83 4.55
N GLU A 124 14.22 1.27 3.52
CA GLU A 124 15.31 0.31 3.71
C GLU A 124 16.48 0.52 2.79
#